data_7fd20b77225ea6f39bba08b04071f053
#
_entry.id   7fd20b77225ea6f39bba08b04071f053
#
_cell.length_a   1.000
_cell.length_b   1.000
_cell.length_c   1.000
_cell.angle_alpha   90.00
_cell.angle_beta   90.00
_cell.angle_gamma   90.00
#
_symmetry.space_group_name_H-M   'P 1'
#
loop_
_entity.id
_entity.type
_entity.pdbx_description
1 polymer ?
#
loop_
_entity_poly.entity_id
_entity_poly.type
_entity_poly.pdbx_seq_one_letter_code
_entity_poly.pdbx_strand_id
1 'polypeptide(L)'
;MVSLGRVDRPYPSHWEADVVLRDGGTAHLRPIRPDDADRLVRFMDRLSDESIYFRFFSMYRQLSARDLARFTEVDHVDRAALVATIGDEMIGVVRYDRVSPQEAEVAFTIEDSHQGRGLGSVFLEHIAAAARERGIARFVADVMPANRKMLNVFSEAGYKLQQGRYDGVVRLEFALAPTASSTAVTQAREHRADARSVQRLLSPRSVAVVGVSRSPHSIGRTVLRHLQEGGYPGPTYAVTPHVAGDVDGVAAYPTVTATPGPVDLALLAVPADQIESVVADCAAKGVLGLVIMSSGFAETGDEGRARQQRVVLQAHANGMRVIGPSSFGLLNTDPDVSLNASLSPLMPEAGRVGFFSQSGALGVALLDNIVRRGLGISTFVSAGNRVDVSGNDL
;
A
#
# COMPACT_ATOMS: atom_id res chain seq x y z
N MET A 1 22.13 23.38 36.82
CA MET A 1 21.14 22.70 35.97
C MET A 1 20.84 23.65 34.82
N VAL A 2 21.56 23.51 33.72
CA VAL A 2 21.38 24.35 32.52
C VAL A 2 20.25 23.68 31.70
N SER A 3 19.12 24.34 31.58
CA SER A 3 18.07 23.99 30.66
C SER A 3 18.62 24.12 29.23
N LEU A 4 19.00 23.00 28.63
CA LEU A 4 19.32 22.95 27.22
C LEU A 4 17.98 23.25 26.48
N GLY A 5 17.92 24.43 25.89
CA GLY A 5 16.78 24.88 25.11
C GLY A 5 16.41 23.82 24.06
N ARG A 6 15.14 23.46 24.03
CA ARG A 6 14.54 22.62 22.98
C ARG A 6 14.83 23.30 21.63
N VAL A 7 15.79 22.79 20.89
CA VAL A 7 16.00 23.20 19.51
C VAL A 7 14.79 22.62 18.75
N ASP A 8 13.86 23.49 18.40
CA ASP A 8 12.70 23.15 17.59
C ASP A 8 13.22 22.75 16.20
N ARG A 9 13.47 21.45 16.00
CA ARG A 9 13.93 20.95 14.71
C ARG A 9 12.71 20.68 13.83
N PRO A 10 12.81 21.02 12.53
CA PRO A 10 11.69 20.79 11.63
C PRO A 10 11.36 19.30 11.54
N TYR A 11 10.07 19.02 11.43
CA TYR A 11 9.54 17.67 11.20
C TYR A 11 10.22 17.03 9.96
N PRO A 12 10.80 15.83 10.07
CA PRO A 12 11.57 15.21 9.00
C PRO A 12 10.65 14.57 7.95
N SER A 13 9.95 15.38 7.17
CA SER A 13 9.01 14.91 6.13
C SER A 13 9.67 14.00 5.06
N HIS A 14 10.98 14.11 4.87
CA HIS A 14 11.72 13.23 3.94
C HIS A 14 11.83 11.77 4.42
N TRP A 15 11.42 11.45 5.65
CA TRP A 15 11.28 10.08 6.13
C TRP A 15 9.91 9.48 5.79
N GLU A 16 8.98 10.29 5.27
CA GLU A 16 7.68 9.78 4.83
C GLU A 16 7.82 8.92 3.58
N ALA A 17 7.12 7.80 3.54
CA ALA A 17 7.11 6.89 2.39
C ALA A 17 5.80 6.10 2.32
N ASP A 18 5.33 5.86 1.11
CA ASP A 18 4.31 4.85 0.87
C ASP A 18 5.00 3.52 0.60
N VAL A 19 4.60 2.48 1.32
CA VAL A 19 5.27 1.18 1.30
C VAL A 19 4.31 0.08 0.91
N VAL A 20 4.77 -0.84 0.07
CA VAL A 20 4.00 -2.03 -0.29
C VAL A 20 4.29 -3.14 0.73
N LEU A 21 3.23 -3.68 1.31
CA LEU A 21 3.30 -4.76 2.29
C LEU A 21 3.37 -6.12 1.59
N ARG A 22 3.76 -7.15 2.34
CA ARG A 22 3.95 -8.52 1.82
C ARG A 22 2.70 -9.10 1.15
N ASP A 23 1.52 -8.67 1.54
CA ASP A 23 0.24 -9.09 0.96
C ASP A 23 -0.19 -8.25 -0.25
N GLY A 24 0.62 -7.27 -0.66
CA GLY A 24 0.37 -6.39 -1.81
C GLY A 24 -0.48 -5.16 -1.48
N GLY A 25 -0.94 -4.99 -0.24
CA GLY A 25 -1.55 -3.73 0.21
C GLY A 25 -0.50 -2.66 0.45
N THR A 26 -0.90 -1.38 0.48
CA THR A 26 -0.02 -0.27 0.83
C THR A 26 -0.25 0.22 2.25
N ALA A 27 0.74 0.89 2.82
CA ALA A 27 0.61 1.62 4.07
C ALA A 27 1.45 2.91 3.95
N HIS A 28 1.00 3.98 4.60
CA HIS A 28 1.75 5.22 4.70
C HIS A 28 2.63 5.19 5.95
N LEU A 29 3.94 5.31 5.75
CA LEU A 29 4.94 5.39 6.81
C LEU A 29 5.36 6.84 7.00
N ARG A 30 5.36 7.32 8.25
CA ARG A 30 5.78 8.68 8.55
C ARG A 30 6.29 8.82 9.99
N PRO A 31 7.08 9.87 10.28
CA PRO A 31 7.38 10.24 11.66
C PRO A 31 6.11 10.48 12.48
N ILE A 32 6.17 10.09 13.76
CA ILE A 32 5.09 10.36 14.71
C ILE A 32 4.99 11.87 14.98
N ARG A 33 3.77 12.35 15.26
CA ARG A 33 3.46 13.75 15.55
C ARG A 33 2.76 13.87 16.90
N PRO A 34 2.80 15.04 17.56
CA PRO A 34 2.05 15.26 18.81
C PRO A 34 0.55 15.00 18.69
N ASP A 35 -0.05 15.31 17.53
CA ASP A 35 -1.47 15.08 17.23
C ASP A 35 -1.85 13.61 16.99
N ASP A 36 -0.88 12.70 17.03
CA ASP A 36 -1.14 11.26 16.99
C ASP A 36 -1.54 10.66 18.36
N ALA A 37 -1.64 11.46 19.41
CA ALA A 37 -1.94 10.96 20.76
C ALA A 37 -3.23 10.11 20.78
N ASP A 38 -4.32 10.61 20.20
CA ASP A 38 -5.60 9.89 20.14
C ASP A 38 -5.52 8.63 19.26
N ARG A 39 -4.75 8.69 18.15
CA ARG A 39 -4.51 7.50 17.31
C ARG A 39 -3.71 6.44 18.06
N LEU A 40 -2.73 6.85 18.85
CA LEU A 40 -1.92 5.95 19.66
C LEU A 40 -2.76 5.26 20.74
N VAL A 41 -3.69 5.96 21.38
CA VAL A 41 -4.63 5.37 22.34
C VAL A 41 -5.49 4.31 21.64
N ARG A 42 -6.16 4.66 20.54
CA ARG A 42 -6.97 3.69 19.79
C ARG A 42 -6.16 2.49 19.30
N PHE A 43 -4.92 2.70 18.90
CA PHE A 43 -3.99 1.64 18.52
C PHE A 43 -3.68 0.70 19.69
N MET A 44 -3.37 1.25 20.86
CA MET A 44 -3.11 0.45 22.07
C MET A 44 -4.33 -0.39 22.50
N ASP A 45 -5.54 0.15 22.36
CA ASP A 45 -6.79 -0.54 22.71
C ASP A 45 -7.04 -1.78 21.82
N ARG A 46 -6.52 -1.80 20.60
CA ARG A 46 -6.65 -2.92 19.65
C ARG A 46 -5.56 -3.99 19.79
N LEU A 47 -4.54 -3.75 20.62
CA LEU A 47 -3.48 -4.74 20.85
C LEU A 47 -3.95 -5.85 21.78
N SER A 48 -3.54 -7.08 21.49
CA SER A 48 -3.69 -8.20 22.41
C SER A 48 -2.83 -8.04 23.66
N ASP A 49 -3.19 -8.75 24.74
CA ASP A 49 -2.38 -8.83 25.97
C ASP A 49 -0.97 -9.33 25.67
N GLU A 50 -0.83 -10.28 24.75
CA GLU A 50 0.46 -10.82 24.34
C GLU A 50 1.33 -9.76 23.67
N SER A 51 0.77 -8.98 22.74
CA SER A 51 1.48 -7.90 22.02
C SER A 51 1.91 -6.79 22.99
N ILE A 52 1.08 -6.43 23.94
CA ILE A 52 1.42 -5.49 25.02
C ILE A 52 2.55 -6.02 25.87
N TYR A 53 2.44 -7.28 26.33
CA TYR A 53 3.46 -7.91 27.15
C TYR A 53 4.81 -8.01 26.44
N PHE A 54 4.83 -8.39 25.16
CA PHE A 54 6.05 -8.45 24.36
C PHE A 54 6.71 -7.08 24.15
N ARG A 55 5.92 -6.03 24.19
CA ARG A 55 6.44 -4.66 24.01
C ARG A 55 6.96 -4.02 25.31
N PHE A 56 6.22 -4.18 26.41
CA PHE A 56 6.47 -3.44 27.65
C PHE A 56 7.03 -4.33 28.78
N PHE A 57 7.15 -5.62 28.56
CA PHE A 57 7.51 -6.64 29.56
C PHE A 57 6.57 -6.61 30.78
N SER A 58 5.40 -6.01 30.64
CA SER A 58 4.38 -5.83 31.65
C SER A 58 3.01 -5.62 31.00
N MET A 59 1.93 -5.80 31.77
CA MET A 59 0.55 -5.56 31.31
C MET A 59 0.19 -4.07 31.36
N TYR A 60 0.88 -3.26 30.56
CA TYR A 60 0.77 -1.82 30.54
C TYR A 60 -0.24 -1.35 29.47
N ARG A 61 -1.55 -1.41 29.79
CA ARG A 61 -2.62 -1.06 28.83
C ARG A 61 -2.97 0.42 28.76
N GLN A 62 -2.88 1.13 29.90
CA GLN A 62 -3.30 2.53 29.94
C GLN A 62 -2.10 3.46 29.95
N LEU A 63 -1.96 4.25 28.87
CA LEU A 63 -0.95 5.27 28.80
C LEU A 63 -1.39 6.49 29.60
N SER A 64 -0.56 6.95 30.53
CA SER A 64 -0.79 8.24 31.20
C SER A 64 -0.60 9.40 30.20
N ALA A 65 -1.14 10.58 30.50
CA ALA A 65 -0.90 11.78 29.69
C ALA A 65 0.61 12.08 29.53
N ARG A 66 1.41 11.78 30.54
CA ARG A 66 2.86 11.91 30.49
C ARG A 66 3.52 10.92 29.51
N ASP A 67 3.01 9.69 29.47
CA ASP A 67 3.52 8.67 28.54
C ASP A 67 3.12 8.97 27.11
N LEU A 68 1.87 9.42 26.90
CA LEU A 68 1.40 9.87 25.58
C LEU A 68 2.29 11.00 25.05
N ALA A 69 2.54 12.04 25.85
CA ALA A 69 3.45 13.11 25.46
C ALA A 69 4.87 12.57 25.19
N ARG A 70 5.39 11.68 26.04
CA ARG A 70 6.70 11.06 25.82
C ARG A 70 6.76 10.27 24.50
N PHE A 71 5.69 9.61 24.12
CA PHE A 71 5.65 8.76 22.94
C PHE A 71 5.37 9.52 21.64
N THR A 72 4.69 10.67 21.69
CA THR A 72 4.33 11.45 20.51
C THR A 72 5.19 12.70 20.31
N GLU A 73 5.67 13.31 21.41
CA GLU A 73 6.55 14.48 21.38
C GLU A 73 8.01 14.06 21.37
N VAL A 74 8.50 13.65 20.21
CA VAL A 74 9.90 13.23 20.02
C VAL A 74 10.71 14.32 19.29
N ASP A 75 12.04 14.34 19.49
CA ASP A 75 12.94 15.32 18.88
C ASP A 75 13.47 14.89 17.51
N HIS A 76 13.16 13.68 17.10
CA HIS A 76 13.66 13.05 15.86
C HIS A 76 15.19 12.99 15.74
N VAL A 77 15.90 13.00 16.86
CA VAL A 77 17.36 12.93 16.95
C VAL A 77 17.81 11.89 17.97
N ASP A 78 17.53 12.12 19.26
CA ASP A 78 17.82 11.19 20.33
C ASP A 78 16.66 10.22 20.55
N ARG A 79 15.48 10.66 20.21
CA ARG A 79 14.26 9.85 20.20
C ARG A 79 13.53 10.07 18.90
N ALA A 80 13.29 9.00 18.16
CA ALA A 80 12.48 9.05 16.95
C ALA A 80 11.48 7.87 16.92
N ALA A 81 10.34 8.11 16.31
CA ALA A 81 9.39 7.06 16.03
C ALA A 81 8.78 7.24 14.64
N LEU A 82 8.58 6.13 13.94
CA LEU A 82 7.82 6.06 12.70
C LEU A 82 6.52 5.30 12.97
N VAL A 83 5.44 5.81 12.44
CA VAL A 83 4.13 5.16 12.47
C VAL A 83 3.77 4.69 11.07
N ALA A 84 3.09 3.56 10.98
CA ALA A 84 2.45 3.12 9.75
C ALA A 84 0.95 3.28 9.88
N THR A 85 0.30 3.85 8.87
CA THR A 85 -1.15 4.06 8.84
C THR A 85 -1.77 3.48 7.57
N ILE A 86 -3.04 3.07 7.68
CA ILE A 86 -3.95 2.82 6.56
C ILE A 86 -5.19 3.67 6.82
N GLY A 87 -5.44 4.65 5.96
CA GLY A 87 -6.40 5.70 6.25
C GLY A 87 -6.03 6.48 7.51
N ASP A 88 -6.99 6.67 8.43
CA ASP A 88 -6.76 7.34 9.71
C ASP A 88 -6.25 6.41 10.82
N GLU A 89 -6.18 5.11 10.56
CA GLU A 89 -5.84 4.11 11.57
C GLU A 89 -4.34 3.82 11.61
N MET A 90 -3.76 3.94 12.80
CA MET A 90 -2.39 3.50 13.07
C MET A 90 -2.36 1.98 13.19
N ILE A 91 -1.54 1.32 12.37
CA ILE A 91 -1.41 -0.15 12.34
C ILE A 91 -0.09 -0.64 12.95
N GLY A 92 0.81 0.26 13.26
CA GLY A 92 2.07 -0.06 13.91
C GLY A 92 2.91 1.16 14.21
N VAL A 93 3.88 0.98 15.10
CA VAL A 93 4.87 1.98 15.47
C VAL A 93 6.21 1.30 15.71
N VAL A 94 7.28 1.91 15.20
CA VAL A 94 8.66 1.59 15.54
C VAL A 94 9.31 2.84 16.11
N ARG A 95 10.19 2.66 17.10
CA ARG A 95 10.92 3.78 17.70
C ARG A 95 12.34 3.40 18.05
N TYR A 96 13.20 4.40 18.14
CA TYR A 96 14.46 4.26 18.85
C TYR A 96 14.61 5.33 19.93
N ASP A 97 15.30 4.96 20.99
CA ASP A 97 15.78 5.85 22.05
C ASP A 97 17.31 5.72 22.11
N ARG A 98 18.06 6.83 21.95
CA ARG A 98 19.52 6.85 21.99
C ARG A 98 20.00 6.51 23.40
N VAL A 99 20.89 5.54 23.53
CA VAL A 99 21.48 5.10 24.81
C VAL A 99 22.94 5.52 24.95
N SER A 100 23.63 5.76 23.82
CA SER A 100 24.97 6.33 23.77
C SER A 100 25.17 7.15 22.49
N PRO A 101 26.26 7.87 22.28
CA PRO A 101 26.46 8.72 21.10
C PRO A 101 26.23 7.99 19.76
N GLN A 102 26.54 6.70 19.70
CA GLN A 102 26.46 5.91 18.47
C GLN A 102 25.52 4.69 18.57
N GLU A 103 24.79 4.56 19.68
CA GLU A 103 23.93 3.41 19.92
C GLU A 103 22.52 3.84 20.35
N ALA A 104 21.50 3.14 19.86
CA ALA A 104 20.14 3.34 20.28
C ALA A 104 19.41 2.01 20.50
N GLU A 105 18.51 1.99 21.48
CA GLU A 105 17.57 0.92 21.69
C GLU A 105 16.41 1.06 20.69
N VAL A 106 16.06 -0.02 20.00
CA VAL A 106 14.96 -0.04 19.04
C VAL A 106 13.83 -0.96 19.50
N ALA A 107 12.60 -0.51 19.32
CA ALA A 107 11.42 -1.27 19.73
C ALA A 107 10.26 -1.13 18.72
N PHE A 108 9.49 -2.21 18.56
CA PHE A 108 8.43 -2.36 17.57
C PHE A 108 7.12 -2.73 18.26
N THR A 109 6.03 -2.22 17.71
CA THR A 109 4.68 -2.67 18.05
C THR A 109 3.85 -2.67 16.78
N ILE A 110 3.21 -3.80 16.47
CA ILE A 110 2.36 -3.97 15.29
C ILE A 110 1.06 -4.58 15.76
N GLU A 111 -0.06 -3.98 15.34
CA GLU A 111 -1.40 -4.48 15.63
C GLU A 111 -1.54 -5.93 15.16
N ASP A 112 -2.20 -6.76 15.96
CA ASP A 112 -2.26 -8.20 15.75
C ASP A 112 -2.84 -8.60 14.38
N SER A 113 -3.88 -7.88 13.92
CA SER A 113 -4.50 -8.06 12.61
C SER A 113 -3.58 -7.71 11.43
N HIS A 114 -2.51 -6.93 11.68
CA HIS A 114 -1.54 -6.48 10.69
C HIS A 114 -0.18 -7.19 10.79
N GLN A 115 -0.02 -8.12 11.74
CA GLN A 115 1.18 -8.95 11.83
C GLN A 115 1.26 -9.93 10.65
N GLY A 116 2.49 -10.36 10.31
CA GLY A 116 2.74 -11.27 9.18
C GLY A 116 2.70 -10.62 7.80
N ARG A 117 2.33 -9.33 7.70
CA ARG A 117 2.28 -8.56 6.45
C ARG A 117 3.63 -7.94 6.04
N GLY A 118 4.71 -8.24 6.76
CA GLY A 118 6.06 -7.74 6.46
C GLY A 118 6.37 -6.35 7.03
N LEU A 119 5.46 -5.74 7.79
CA LEU A 119 5.63 -4.40 8.35
C LEU A 119 6.84 -4.29 9.29
N GLY A 120 7.17 -5.34 10.05
CA GLY A 120 8.36 -5.36 10.91
C GLY A 120 9.66 -5.16 10.16
N SER A 121 9.83 -5.79 9.00
CA SER A 121 11.01 -5.64 8.14
C SER A 121 11.05 -4.23 7.52
N VAL A 122 9.92 -3.72 7.03
CA VAL A 122 9.80 -2.34 6.53
C VAL A 122 10.18 -1.32 7.60
N PHE A 123 9.66 -1.47 8.80
CA PHE A 123 10.00 -0.63 9.94
C PHE A 123 11.49 -0.64 10.25
N LEU A 124 12.11 -1.83 10.25
CA LEU A 124 13.54 -1.94 10.54
C LEU A 124 14.39 -1.23 9.48
N GLU A 125 14.04 -1.36 8.20
CA GLU A 125 14.74 -0.69 7.09
C GLU A 125 14.68 0.84 7.22
N HIS A 126 13.49 1.39 7.42
CA HIS A 126 13.26 2.83 7.50
C HIS A 126 13.81 3.45 8.78
N ILE A 127 13.59 2.83 9.94
CA ILE A 127 14.11 3.35 11.23
C ILE A 127 15.63 3.27 11.29
N ALA A 128 16.25 2.25 10.68
CA ALA A 128 17.70 2.16 10.56
C ALA A 128 18.27 3.24 9.63
N ALA A 129 17.59 3.59 8.55
CA ALA A 129 17.96 4.71 7.68
C ALA A 129 17.89 6.05 8.43
N ALA A 130 16.79 6.31 9.12
CA ALA A 130 16.60 7.50 9.96
C ALA A 130 17.68 7.60 11.07
N ALA A 131 17.99 6.49 11.74
CA ALA A 131 19.01 6.45 12.78
C ALA A 131 20.41 6.74 12.25
N ARG A 132 20.78 6.19 11.08
CA ARG A 132 22.07 6.49 10.42
C ARG A 132 22.21 7.97 10.08
N GLU A 133 21.15 8.60 9.58
CA GLU A 133 21.11 10.04 9.30
C GLU A 133 21.39 10.87 10.56
N ARG A 134 21.03 10.35 11.73
CA ARG A 134 21.28 10.99 13.05
C ARG A 134 22.58 10.52 13.71
N GLY A 135 23.45 9.82 12.99
CA GLY A 135 24.77 9.40 13.46
C GLY A 135 24.75 8.20 14.41
N ILE A 136 23.65 7.45 14.48
CA ILE A 136 23.58 6.18 15.21
C ILE A 136 24.19 5.10 14.32
N ALA A 137 25.14 4.36 14.87
CA ALA A 137 25.88 3.32 14.14
C ALA A 137 25.41 1.91 14.48
N ARG A 138 24.70 1.71 15.60
CA ARG A 138 24.29 0.41 16.12
C ARG A 138 22.91 0.48 16.78
N PHE A 139 22.12 -0.57 16.57
CA PHE A 139 20.93 -0.82 17.37
C PHE A 139 21.15 -1.94 18.37
N VAL A 140 20.49 -1.79 19.52
CA VAL A 140 20.24 -2.84 20.50
C VAL A 140 18.74 -3.06 20.63
N ALA A 141 18.33 -4.29 20.84
CA ALA A 141 16.94 -4.64 21.06
C ALA A 141 16.84 -5.77 22.09
N ASP A 142 15.98 -5.60 23.07
CA ASP A 142 15.63 -6.66 24.02
C ASP A 142 14.33 -7.32 23.59
N VAL A 143 14.35 -8.62 23.36
CA VAL A 143 13.22 -9.38 22.80
C VAL A 143 12.92 -10.58 23.69
N MET A 144 11.66 -10.78 24.04
CA MET A 144 11.23 -11.99 24.76
C MET A 144 11.51 -13.23 23.91
N PRO A 145 12.08 -14.31 24.48
CA PRO A 145 12.35 -15.56 23.74
C PRO A 145 11.11 -16.18 23.09
N ALA A 146 9.93 -15.92 23.64
CA ALA A 146 8.64 -16.36 23.09
C ALA A 146 8.22 -15.57 21.84
N ASN A 147 8.72 -14.33 21.66
CA ASN A 147 8.41 -13.50 20.50
C ASN A 147 9.24 -13.91 19.28
N ARG A 148 9.00 -15.10 18.77
CA ARG A 148 9.71 -15.67 17.60
C ARG A 148 9.54 -14.83 16.34
N LYS A 149 8.36 -14.17 16.19
CA LYS A 149 8.11 -13.29 15.03
C LYS A 149 9.11 -12.14 14.99
N MET A 150 9.36 -11.49 16.11
CA MET A 150 10.30 -10.37 16.19
C MET A 150 11.75 -10.83 16.03
N LEU A 151 12.13 -11.95 16.64
CA LEU A 151 13.44 -12.57 16.45
C LEU A 151 13.72 -12.87 14.96
N ASN A 152 12.71 -13.36 14.21
CA ASN A 152 12.83 -13.60 12.79
C ASN A 152 13.03 -12.30 11.99
N VAL A 153 12.32 -11.21 12.32
CA VAL A 153 12.51 -9.92 11.65
C VAL A 153 13.99 -9.50 11.68
N PHE A 154 14.62 -9.59 12.85
CA PHE A 154 16.03 -9.23 12.99
C PHE A 154 16.97 -10.23 12.29
N SER A 155 16.73 -11.53 12.41
CA SER A 155 17.60 -12.54 11.82
C SER A 155 17.55 -12.57 10.29
N GLU A 156 16.39 -12.24 9.71
CA GLU A 156 16.17 -12.24 8.26
C GLU A 156 16.55 -10.89 7.59
N ALA A 157 16.86 -9.86 8.36
CA ALA A 157 17.17 -8.52 7.84
C ALA A 157 18.55 -8.42 7.16
N GLY A 158 19.37 -9.47 7.23
CA GLY A 158 20.69 -9.53 6.58
C GLY A 158 21.80 -8.74 7.29
N TYR A 159 21.55 -8.25 8.52
CA TYR A 159 22.57 -7.67 9.38
C TYR A 159 23.35 -8.77 10.13
N LYS A 160 24.60 -8.47 10.50
CA LYS A 160 25.38 -9.34 11.41
C LYS A 160 24.89 -9.14 12.84
N LEU A 161 24.10 -10.09 13.34
CA LEU A 161 23.56 -10.06 14.69
C LEU A 161 24.56 -10.64 15.70
N GLN A 162 24.74 -9.96 16.82
CA GLN A 162 25.26 -10.51 18.05
C GLN A 162 24.08 -10.79 18.99
N GLN A 163 24.03 -11.98 19.56
CA GLN A 163 22.95 -12.39 20.45
C GLN A 163 23.52 -12.75 21.82
N GLY A 164 22.92 -12.20 22.86
CA GLY A 164 23.16 -12.55 24.24
C GLY A 164 21.86 -12.87 24.97
N ARG A 165 21.93 -13.63 26.05
CA ARG A 165 20.80 -13.79 26.98
C ARG A 165 21.11 -13.00 28.23
N TYR A 166 20.22 -12.12 28.60
CA TYR A 166 20.35 -11.31 29.80
C TYR A 166 18.98 -11.18 30.45
N ASP A 167 18.90 -11.52 31.73
CA ASP A 167 17.71 -11.33 32.59
C ASP A 167 16.38 -11.84 31.99
N GLY A 168 16.42 -13.01 31.32
CA GLY A 168 15.22 -13.63 30.72
C GLY A 168 14.85 -13.11 29.32
N VAL A 169 15.59 -12.15 28.76
CA VAL A 169 15.40 -11.64 27.41
C VAL A 169 16.54 -12.05 26.47
N VAL A 170 16.29 -12.01 25.18
CA VAL A 170 17.30 -12.12 24.12
C VAL A 170 17.71 -10.71 23.75
N ARG A 171 18.94 -10.32 24.10
CA ARG A 171 19.53 -9.06 23.67
C ARG A 171 20.16 -9.26 22.30
N LEU A 172 19.73 -8.43 21.35
CA LEU A 172 20.25 -8.39 19.99
C LEU A 172 21.02 -7.09 19.77
N GLU A 173 22.20 -7.19 19.16
CA GLU A 173 23.02 -6.03 18.80
C GLU A 173 23.47 -6.17 17.35
N PHE A 174 23.39 -5.09 16.57
CA PHE A 174 23.83 -5.07 15.18
C PHE A 174 24.20 -3.69 14.68
N ALA A 175 25.21 -3.64 13.83
CA ALA A 175 25.63 -2.42 13.15
C ALA A 175 24.63 -2.06 12.04
N LEU A 176 24.34 -0.76 11.92
CA LEU A 176 23.37 -0.22 10.94
C LEU A 176 23.96 0.03 9.55
N ALA A 177 25.28 -0.06 9.39
CA ALA A 177 25.92 0.08 8.09
C ALA A 177 25.31 -0.93 7.09
N PRO A 178 24.84 -0.49 5.91
CA PRO A 178 24.32 -1.39 4.90
C PRO A 178 25.34 -2.46 4.52
N THR A 179 24.91 -3.70 4.46
CA THR A 179 25.70 -4.84 3.96
C THR A 179 25.15 -5.26 2.61
N ALA A 180 25.95 -5.96 1.80
CA ALA A 180 25.45 -6.57 0.56
C ALA A 180 24.24 -7.48 0.82
N SER A 181 24.27 -8.21 1.95
CA SER A 181 23.15 -9.07 2.37
C SER A 181 21.91 -8.29 2.72
N SER A 182 22.00 -7.23 3.56
CA SER A 182 20.83 -6.42 3.94
C SER A 182 20.22 -5.72 2.72
N THR A 183 21.04 -5.20 1.80
CA THR A 183 20.55 -4.58 0.56
C THR A 183 19.83 -5.59 -0.33
N ALA A 184 20.38 -6.79 -0.50
CA ALA A 184 19.74 -7.85 -1.29
C ALA A 184 18.41 -8.33 -0.68
N VAL A 185 18.34 -8.42 0.66
CA VAL A 185 17.09 -8.78 1.38
C VAL A 185 16.01 -7.72 1.15
N THR A 186 16.36 -6.43 1.30
CA THR A 186 15.42 -5.32 1.07
C THR A 186 14.89 -5.35 -0.37
N GLN A 187 15.78 -5.43 -1.37
CA GLN A 187 15.38 -5.50 -2.78
C GLN A 187 14.49 -6.71 -3.09
N ALA A 188 14.87 -7.90 -2.57
CA ALA A 188 14.06 -9.11 -2.77
C ALA A 188 12.69 -9.04 -2.07
N ARG A 189 12.58 -8.31 -0.96
CA ARG A 189 11.30 -8.04 -0.29
C ARG A 189 10.44 -7.11 -1.13
N GLU A 190 10.99 -6.00 -1.59
CA GLU A 190 10.30 -5.02 -2.44
C GLU A 190 9.75 -5.69 -3.70
N HIS A 191 10.59 -6.33 -4.49
CA HIS A 191 10.14 -7.05 -5.69
C HIS A 191 9.01 -8.05 -5.42
N ARG A 192 9.09 -8.82 -4.32
CA ARG A 192 8.02 -9.77 -3.97
C ARG A 192 6.72 -9.08 -3.55
N ALA A 193 6.80 -7.94 -2.88
CA ALA A 193 5.64 -7.18 -2.48
C ALA A 193 4.95 -6.54 -3.70
N ASP A 194 5.74 -5.93 -4.59
CA ASP A 194 5.25 -5.33 -5.83
C ASP A 194 4.59 -6.35 -6.74
N ALA A 195 5.25 -7.48 -7.01
CA ALA A 195 4.67 -8.55 -7.82
C ALA A 195 3.31 -9.05 -7.26
N ARG A 196 3.18 -9.20 -5.94
CA ARG A 196 1.90 -9.58 -5.31
C ARG A 196 0.85 -8.49 -5.41
N SER A 197 1.25 -7.22 -5.29
CA SER A 197 0.31 -6.11 -5.41
C SER A 197 -0.30 -6.05 -6.82
N VAL A 198 0.51 -6.24 -7.84
CA VAL A 198 0.04 -6.30 -9.23
C VAL A 198 -0.79 -7.55 -9.51
N GLN A 199 -0.39 -8.70 -8.97
CA GLN A 199 -1.18 -9.92 -9.10
C GLN A 199 -2.62 -9.75 -8.59
N ARG A 200 -2.82 -9.01 -7.49
CA ARG A 200 -4.17 -8.69 -6.97
C ARG A 200 -5.00 -7.87 -7.96
N LEU A 201 -4.36 -6.97 -8.72
CA LEU A 201 -5.04 -6.17 -9.75
C LEU A 201 -5.39 -7.00 -10.99
N LEU A 202 -4.51 -7.95 -11.34
CA LEU A 202 -4.68 -8.83 -12.52
C LEU A 202 -5.61 -10.00 -12.28
N SER A 203 -5.87 -10.37 -11.02
CA SER A 203 -6.75 -11.49 -10.64
C SER A 203 -7.72 -11.07 -9.52
N PRO A 204 -8.53 -10.01 -9.73
CA PRO A 204 -9.50 -9.56 -8.74
C PRO A 204 -10.61 -10.61 -8.59
N ARG A 205 -11.14 -10.74 -7.38
CA ARG A 205 -12.29 -11.62 -7.12
C ARG A 205 -13.62 -10.92 -7.35
N SER A 206 -13.62 -9.59 -7.42
CA SER A 206 -14.80 -8.76 -7.67
C SER A 206 -14.39 -7.44 -8.33
N VAL A 207 -15.25 -6.92 -9.20
CA VAL A 207 -14.98 -5.70 -9.98
C VAL A 207 -16.15 -4.73 -9.87
N ALA A 208 -15.86 -3.45 -9.62
CA ALA A 208 -16.84 -2.37 -9.77
C ALA A 208 -16.46 -1.47 -10.96
N VAL A 209 -17.42 -1.17 -11.82
CA VAL A 209 -17.25 -0.20 -12.91
C VAL A 209 -17.97 1.09 -12.53
N VAL A 210 -17.20 2.15 -12.27
CA VAL A 210 -17.72 3.45 -11.81
C VAL A 210 -17.80 4.42 -12.98
N GLY A 211 -18.96 5.05 -13.16
CA GLY A 211 -19.25 5.94 -14.30
C GLY A 211 -19.95 5.23 -15.45
N VAL A 212 -20.68 4.17 -15.14
CA VAL A 212 -21.59 3.54 -16.11
C VAL A 212 -22.74 4.50 -16.39
N SER A 213 -22.97 4.81 -17.67
CA SER A 213 -24.02 5.74 -18.09
C SER A 213 -25.06 5.09 -18.98
N ARG A 214 -26.18 5.82 -19.24
CA ARG A 214 -27.21 5.38 -20.18
C ARG A 214 -26.70 5.32 -21.63
N SER A 215 -25.66 6.07 -21.96
CA SER A 215 -25.07 6.04 -23.31
C SER A 215 -24.39 4.70 -23.58
N PRO A 216 -24.78 3.97 -24.66
CA PRO A 216 -24.18 2.67 -24.96
C PRO A 216 -22.70 2.73 -25.35
N HIS A 217 -22.19 3.92 -25.69
CA HIS A 217 -20.81 4.15 -26.11
C HIS A 217 -19.96 4.82 -25.03
N SER A 218 -20.48 4.95 -23.80
CA SER A 218 -19.66 5.47 -22.69
C SER A 218 -18.57 4.47 -22.33
N ILE A 219 -17.43 4.99 -21.88
CA ILE A 219 -16.27 4.19 -21.45
C ILE A 219 -16.70 3.15 -20.42
N GLY A 220 -17.40 3.57 -19.35
CA GLY A 220 -17.83 2.64 -18.30
C GLY A 220 -18.74 1.54 -18.80
N ARG A 221 -19.71 1.86 -19.70
CA ARG A 221 -20.60 0.82 -20.24
C ARG A 221 -19.89 -0.11 -21.23
N THR A 222 -18.94 0.40 -21.99
CA THR A 222 -18.11 -0.42 -22.88
C THR A 222 -17.30 -1.45 -22.09
N VAL A 223 -16.63 -1.01 -21.03
CA VAL A 223 -15.84 -1.91 -20.18
C VAL A 223 -16.72 -2.92 -19.45
N LEU A 224 -17.90 -2.49 -18.95
CA LEU A 224 -18.86 -3.40 -18.32
C LEU A 224 -19.26 -4.54 -19.26
N ARG A 225 -19.54 -4.22 -20.52
CA ARG A 225 -19.87 -5.20 -21.56
C ARG A 225 -18.68 -6.13 -21.86
N HIS A 226 -17.46 -5.60 -21.97
CA HIS A 226 -16.28 -6.42 -22.24
C HIS A 226 -15.96 -7.39 -21.08
N LEU A 227 -16.22 -7.01 -19.83
CA LEU A 227 -16.13 -7.91 -18.68
C LEU A 227 -17.09 -9.10 -18.81
N GLN A 228 -18.34 -8.84 -19.23
CA GLN A 228 -19.35 -9.89 -19.44
C GLN A 228 -19.00 -10.78 -20.63
N GLU A 229 -18.67 -10.17 -21.77
CA GLU A 229 -18.32 -10.90 -23.01
C GLU A 229 -17.01 -11.70 -22.84
N GLY A 230 -16.07 -11.19 -22.02
CA GLY A 230 -14.84 -11.90 -21.65
C GLY A 230 -15.05 -13.09 -20.72
N GLY A 231 -16.24 -13.23 -20.14
CA GLY A 231 -16.59 -14.36 -19.27
C GLY A 231 -16.02 -14.25 -17.84
N TYR A 232 -15.78 -13.03 -17.35
CA TYR A 232 -15.30 -12.84 -15.99
C TYR A 232 -16.25 -13.48 -14.95
N PRO A 233 -15.76 -14.44 -14.11
CA PRO A 233 -16.63 -15.25 -13.25
C PRO A 233 -17.02 -14.55 -11.95
N GLY A 234 -16.30 -13.49 -11.56
CA GLY A 234 -16.49 -12.80 -10.28
C GLY A 234 -17.69 -11.86 -10.28
N PRO A 235 -18.18 -11.46 -9.09
CA PRO A 235 -19.17 -10.42 -8.95
C PRO A 235 -18.75 -9.12 -9.65
N THR A 236 -19.65 -8.60 -10.49
CA THR A 236 -19.46 -7.33 -11.19
C THR A 236 -20.56 -6.37 -10.76
N TYR A 237 -20.19 -5.14 -10.43
CA TYR A 237 -21.10 -4.09 -9.98
C TYR A 237 -21.03 -2.88 -10.91
N ALA A 238 -22.17 -2.43 -11.41
CA ALA A 238 -22.27 -1.15 -12.10
C ALA A 238 -22.47 -0.04 -11.06
N VAL A 239 -21.62 1.00 -11.08
CA VAL A 239 -21.73 2.10 -10.12
C VAL A 239 -22.04 3.39 -10.88
N THR A 240 -23.23 3.95 -10.58
CA THR A 240 -23.73 5.18 -11.20
C THR A 240 -24.86 5.79 -10.38
N PRO A 241 -24.84 7.10 -10.10
CA PRO A 241 -25.92 7.77 -9.39
C PRO A 241 -27.18 7.98 -10.24
N HIS A 242 -27.13 7.71 -11.56
CA HIS A 242 -28.14 8.13 -12.52
C HIS A 242 -29.03 6.98 -13.04
N VAL A 243 -28.75 5.74 -12.64
CA VAL A 243 -29.51 4.57 -13.09
C VAL A 243 -29.94 3.75 -11.88
N ALA A 244 -31.24 3.50 -11.77
CA ALA A 244 -31.79 2.57 -10.79
C ALA A 244 -32.05 1.23 -11.46
N GLY A 245 -31.82 0.12 -10.74
CA GLY A 245 -32.09 -1.24 -11.21
C GLY A 245 -30.84 -1.92 -11.77
N ASP A 246 -30.75 -2.09 -13.09
CA ASP A 246 -29.61 -2.72 -13.75
C ASP A 246 -29.12 -1.93 -14.98
N VAL A 247 -27.90 -2.23 -15.42
CA VAL A 247 -27.34 -1.82 -16.71
C VAL A 247 -26.83 -3.07 -17.42
N ASP A 248 -27.41 -3.40 -18.55
CA ASP A 248 -27.04 -4.57 -19.35
C ASP A 248 -27.07 -5.89 -18.54
N GLY A 249 -28.06 -6.01 -17.60
CA GLY A 249 -28.20 -7.17 -16.73
C GLY A 249 -27.29 -7.19 -15.50
N VAL A 250 -26.48 -6.15 -15.29
CA VAL A 250 -25.64 -5.98 -14.08
C VAL A 250 -26.31 -5.02 -13.11
N ALA A 251 -26.44 -5.42 -11.84
CA ALA A 251 -27.04 -4.60 -10.80
C ALA A 251 -26.29 -3.27 -10.63
N ALA A 252 -27.04 -2.16 -10.61
CA ALA A 252 -26.51 -0.82 -10.50
C ALA A 252 -26.67 -0.25 -9.09
N TYR A 253 -25.63 0.40 -8.60
CA TYR A 253 -25.54 0.98 -7.26
C TYR A 253 -25.14 2.47 -7.35
N PRO A 254 -25.63 3.33 -6.44
CA PRO A 254 -25.31 4.75 -6.48
C PRO A 254 -23.85 5.07 -6.14
N THR A 255 -23.20 4.25 -5.32
CA THR A 255 -21.83 4.41 -4.83
C THR A 255 -21.14 3.04 -4.72
N VAL A 256 -19.82 3.01 -4.63
CA VAL A 256 -19.06 1.76 -4.40
C VAL A 256 -19.37 1.20 -3.01
N THR A 257 -19.51 2.05 -2.01
CA THR A 257 -19.91 1.64 -0.66
C THR A 257 -21.28 0.98 -0.59
N ALA A 258 -22.19 1.34 -1.47
CA ALA A 258 -23.54 0.74 -1.55
C ALA A 258 -23.57 -0.68 -2.15
N THR A 259 -22.47 -1.17 -2.74
CA THR A 259 -22.42 -2.53 -3.29
C THR A 259 -22.52 -3.59 -2.17
N PRO A 260 -23.20 -4.73 -2.38
CA PRO A 260 -23.48 -5.68 -1.30
C PRO A 260 -22.26 -6.48 -0.83
N GLY A 261 -21.26 -6.68 -1.70
CA GLY A 261 -20.07 -7.48 -1.42
C GLY A 261 -18.76 -6.64 -1.40
N PRO A 262 -17.62 -7.26 -1.15
CA PRO A 262 -16.33 -6.62 -1.29
C PRO A 262 -16.08 -6.23 -2.75
N VAL A 263 -15.18 -5.25 -2.97
CA VAL A 263 -14.72 -4.84 -4.29
C VAL A 263 -13.19 -4.87 -4.28
N ASP A 264 -12.61 -5.77 -5.05
CA ASP A 264 -11.14 -5.88 -5.15
C ASP A 264 -10.58 -4.85 -6.14
N LEU A 265 -11.25 -4.63 -7.28
CA LEU A 265 -10.81 -3.72 -8.34
C LEU A 265 -11.92 -2.74 -8.72
N ALA A 266 -11.62 -1.45 -8.78
CA ALA A 266 -12.55 -0.44 -9.29
C ALA A 266 -12.01 0.18 -10.59
N LEU A 267 -12.82 0.14 -11.65
CA LEU A 267 -12.55 0.74 -12.96
C LEU A 267 -13.25 2.10 -13.02
N LEU A 268 -12.48 3.19 -13.03
CA LEU A 268 -13.00 4.55 -12.91
C LEU A 268 -13.10 5.21 -14.27
N ALA A 269 -14.33 5.45 -14.72
CA ALA A 269 -14.68 6.06 -16.01
C ALA A 269 -15.56 7.30 -15.82
N VAL A 270 -15.26 8.11 -14.79
CA VAL A 270 -15.94 9.37 -14.48
C VAL A 270 -15.05 10.56 -14.88
N PRO A 271 -15.61 11.79 -15.05
CA PRO A 271 -14.81 13.00 -15.28
C PRO A 271 -13.72 13.20 -14.21
N ALA A 272 -12.58 13.78 -14.61
CA ALA A 272 -11.40 13.91 -13.75
C ALA A 272 -11.65 14.70 -12.46
N ASP A 273 -12.57 15.65 -12.47
CA ASP A 273 -13.00 16.44 -11.29
C ASP A 273 -13.78 15.63 -10.25
N GLN A 274 -14.31 14.46 -10.63
CA GLN A 274 -15.05 13.56 -9.75
C GLN A 274 -14.16 12.44 -9.18
N ILE A 275 -12.96 12.23 -9.72
CA ILE A 275 -12.11 11.09 -9.35
C ILE A 275 -11.74 11.12 -7.86
N GLU A 276 -11.39 12.28 -7.29
CA GLU A 276 -11.01 12.37 -5.87
C GLU A 276 -12.14 11.89 -4.94
N SER A 277 -13.39 12.25 -5.23
CA SER A 277 -14.54 11.80 -4.44
C SER A 277 -14.83 10.30 -4.62
N VAL A 278 -14.64 9.77 -5.83
CA VAL A 278 -14.79 8.33 -6.08
C VAL A 278 -13.68 7.51 -5.42
N VAL A 279 -12.46 8.03 -5.38
CA VAL A 279 -11.35 7.38 -4.67
C VAL A 279 -11.62 7.33 -3.16
N ALA A 280 -12.24 8.40 -2.58
CA ALA A 280 -12.68 8.38 -1.19
C ALA A 280 -13.77 7.31 -0.93
N ASP A 281 -14.72 7.15 -1.84
CA ASP A 281 -15.76 6.11 -1.74
C ASP A 281 -15.16 4.70 -1.87
N CYS A 282 -14.20 4.50 -2.79
CA CYS A 282 -13.44 3.26 -2.91
C CYS A 282 -12.64 2.94 -1.64
N ALA A 283 -12.01 3.94 -1.03
CA ALA A 283 -11.28 3.81 0.22
C ALA A 283 -12.21 3.36 1.37
N ALA A 284 -13.36 4.00 1.51
CA ALA A 284 -14.37 3.63 2.51
C ALA A 284 -14.91 2.19 2.32
N LYS A 285 -14.92 1.70 1.07
CA LYS A 285 -15.29 0.31 0.74
C LYS A 285 -14.18 -0.69 1.01
N GLY A 286 -12.93 -0.26 1.11
CA GLY A 286 -11.76 -1.13 1.22
C GLY A 286 -11.33 -1.75 -0.11
N VAL A 287 -11.48 -1.02 -1.22
CA VAL A 287 -11.01 -1.42 -2.55
C VAL A 287 -9.50 -1.60 -2.54
N LEU A 288 -8.99 -2.62 -3.25
CA LEU A 288 -7.58 -2.95 -3.24
C LEU A 288 -6.80 -2.28 -4.38
N GLY A 289 -7.47 -1.97 -5.49
CA GLY A 289 -6.84 -1.33 -6.62
C GLY A 289 -7.78 -0.57 -7.52
N LEU A 290 -7.22 0.42 -8.21
CA LEU A 290 -7.92 1.33 -9.09
C LEU A 290 -7.33 1.27 -10.50
N VAL A 291 -8.19 1.26 -11.51
CA VAL A 291 -7.82 1.53 -12.90
C VAL A 291 -8.51 2.82 -13.32
N ILE A 292 -7.75 3.90 -13.47
CA ILE A 292 -8.28 5.20 -13.83
C ILE A 292 -8.19 5.36 -15.36
N MET A 293 -9.35 5.27 -16.01
CA MET A 293 -9.45 5.34 -17.47
C MET A 293 -9.61 6.78 -17.98
N SER A 294 -10.03 7.67 -17.09
CA SER A 294 -10.27 9.09 -17.40
C SER A 294 -8.97 9.83 -17.71
N SER A 295 -9.03 10.77 -18.63
CA SER A 295 -8.03 11.81 -18.90
C SER A 295 -8.36 13.10 -18.14
N GLY A 296 -7.48 14.12 -18.22
CA GLY A 296 -7.61 15.38 -17.51
C GLY A 296 -6.70 15.50 -16.30
N PHE A 297 -5.53 14.87 -16.38
CA PHE A 297 -4.50 14.82 -15.34
C PHE A 297 -3.20 15.53 -15.80
N ALA A 298 -2.04 14.95 -15.58
CA ALA A 298 -0.76 15.60 -15.85
C ALA A 298 -0.61 16.15 -17.27
N GLU A 299 -1.30 15.57 -18.25
CA GLU A 299 -1.35 16.02 -19.64
C GLU A 299 -2.04 17.38 -19.84
N THR A 300 -2.81 17.86 -18.85
CA THR A 300 -3.50 19.17 -18.91
C THR A 300 -2.75 20.31 -18.23
N GLY A 301 -1.53 20.08 -17.76
CA GLY A 301 -0.68 21.09 -17.14
C GLY A 301 -0.60 20.97 -15.60
N ASP A 302 -0.29 22.09 -14.93
CA ASP A 302 0.05 22.08 -13.49
C ASP A 302 -1.12 21.67 -12.59
N GLU A 303 -2.32 22.13 -12.89
CA GLU A 303 -3.52 21.75 -12.14
C GLU A 303 -3.80 20.24 -12.27
N GLY A 304 -3.66 19.71 -13.48
CA GLY A 304 -3.80 18.27 -13.73
C GLY A 304 -2.73 17.45 -13.02
N ARG A 305 -1.48 17.93 -12.98
CA ARG A 305 -0.40 17.29 -12.20
C ARG A 305 -0.71 17.29 -10.70
N ALA A 306 -1.17 18.40 -10.16
CA ALA A 306 -1.55 18.50 -8.76
C ALA A 306 -2.72 17.55 -8.41
N ARG A 307 -3.75 17.47 -9.28
CA ARG A 307 -4.85 16.51 -9.14
C ARG A 307 -4.34 15.07 -9.13
N GLN A 308 -3.47 14.72 -10.08
CA GLN A 308 -2.88 13.40 -10.17
C GLN A 308 -2.14 13.01 -8.88
N GLN A 309 -1.33 13.91 -8.33
CA GLN A 309 -0.62 13.68 -7.07
C GLN A 309 -1.59 13.45 -5.90
N ARG A 310 -2.64 14.28 -5.76
CA ARG A 310 -3.63 14.10 -4.67
C ARG A 310 -4.33 12.75 -4.76
N VAL A 311 -4.74 12.34 -5.96
CA VAL A 311 -5.39 11.03 -6.20
C VAL A 311 -4.47 9.87 -5.80
N VAL A 312 -3.20 9.90 -6.19
CA VAL A 312 -2.23 8.85 -5.84
C VAL A 312 -1.98 8.80 -4.34
N LEU A 313 -1.73 9.94 -3.72
CA LEU A 313 -1.53 10.03 -2.26
C LEU A 313 -2.74 9.50 -1.50
N GLN A 314 -3.95 9.87 -1.93
CA GLN A 314 -5.19 9.38 -1.32
C GLN A 314 -5.35 7.86 -1.49
N ALA A 315 -5.04 7.32 -2.66
CA ALA A 315 -5.11 5.89 -2.92
C ALA A 315 -4.11 5.12 -2.04
N HIS A 316 -2.85 5.53 -2.02
CA HIS A 316 -1.79 4.88 -1.25
C HIS A 316 -2.05 4.96 0.25
N ALA A 317 -2.48 6.12 0.76
CA ALA A 317 -2.85 6.29 2.16
C ALA A 317 -3.95 5.33 2.62
N ASN A 318 -4.76 4.82 1.68
CA ASN A 318 -5.86 3.88 1.96
C ASN A 318 -5.58 2.45 1.45
N GLY A 319 -4.35 2.11 1.16
CA GLY A 319 -3.97 0.74 0.83
C GLY A 319 -4.25 0.32 -0.62
N MET A 320 -4.56 1.26 -1.51
CA MET A 320 -4.91 1.00 -2.91
C MET A 320 -3.74 1.25 -3.85
N ARG A 321 -3.56 0.36 -4.84
CA ARG A 321 -2.64 0.58 -5.98
C ARG A 321 -3.41 1.21 -7.14
N VAL A 322 -2.69 1.92 -8.03
CA VAL A 322 -3.29 2.68 -9.13
C VAL A 322 -2.66 2.32 -10.47
N ILE A 323 -3.49 1.97 -11.45
CA ILE A 323 -3.12 1.88 -12.87
C ILE A 323 -3.74 3.08 -13.60
N GLY A 324 -2.94 3.79 -14.37
CA GLY A 324 -3.39 5.02 -15.08
C GLY A 324 -2.78 6.29 -14.46
N PRO A 325 -3.47 7.43 -14.50
CA PRO A 325 -4.66 7.77 -15.28
C PRO A 325 -4.48 7.62 -16.80
N SER A 326 -5.55 7.88 -17.57
CA SER A 326 -5.56 7.70 -19.02
C SER A 326 -5.22 6.28 -19.46
N SER A 327 -5.60 5.28 -18.65
CA SER A 327 -5.43 3.86 -18.94
C SER A 327 -6.49 3.35 -19.91
N PHE A 328 -6.10 2.45 -20.81
CA PHE A 328 -7.02 1.64 -21.61
C PHE A 328 -7.51 0.39 -20.88
N GLY A 329 -7.08 0.21 -19.62
CA GLY A 329 -7.47 -0.93 -18.81
C GLY A 329 -6.43 -2.05 -18.80
N LEU A 330 -6.89 -3.21 -18.36
CA LEU A 330 -6.09 -4.43 -18.27
C LEU A 330 -6.91 -5.65 -18.68
N LEU A 331 -6.22 -6.73 -19.07
CA LEU A 331 -6.84 -8.04 -19.23
C LEU A 331 -5.94 -9.15 -18.72
N ASN A 332 -6.59 -10.26 -18.36
CA ASN A 332 -5.92 -11.51 -17.95
C ASN A 332 -6.68 -12.67 -18.64
N THR A 333 -5.95 -13.45 -19.42
CA THR A 333 -6.50 -14.55 -20.22
C THR A 333 -6.49 -15.88 -19.50
N ASP A 334 -6.03 -15.93 -18.24
CA ASP A 334 -6.11 -17.15 -17.43
C ASP A 334 -7.57 -17.62 -17.38
N PRO A 335 -7.89 -18.87 -17.75
CA PRO A 335 -9.26 -19.39 -17.77
C PRO A 335 -10.00 -19.26 -16.43
N ASP A 336 -9.30 -19.29 -15.31
CA ASP A 336 -9.88 -19.14 -13.97
C ASP A 336 -10.18 -17.66 -13.63
N VAL A 337 -9.64 -16.71 -14.42
CA VAL A 337 -9.82 -15.27 -14.22
C VAL A 337 -10.64 -14.63 -15.32
N SER A 338 -10.34 -14.92 -16.57
CA SER A 338 -11.08 -14.44 -17.79
C SER A 338 -11.45 -12.95 -17.74
N LEU A 339 -10.49 -12.10 -17.32
CA LEU A 339 -10.75 -10.70 -17.06
C LEU A 339 -10.48 -9.85 -18.31
N ASN A 340 -11.53 -9.26 -18.90
CA ASN A 340 -11.37 -8.18 -19.87
C ASN A 340 -11.86 -6.84 -19.28
N ALA A 341 -11.06 -6.23 -18.45
CA ALA A 341 -11.28 -4.92 -17.85
C ALA A 341 -10.63 -3.82 -18.70
N SER A 342 -10.79 -3.89 -20.04
CA SER A 342 -10.14 -2.99 -20.99
C SER A 342 -11.12 -2.40 -22.02
N LEU A 343 -10.64 -1.41 -22.77
CA LEU A 343 -11.37 -0.84 -23.91
C LEU A 343 -11.22 -1.67 -25.20
N SER A 344 -10.45 -2.76 -25.18
CA SER A 344 -10.34 -3.67 -26.31
C SER A 344 -11.54 -4.63 -26.32
N PRO A 345 -12.27 -4.74 -27.42
CA PRO A 345 -13.34 -5.75 -27.55
C PRO A 345 -12.79 -7.17 -27.74
N LEU A 346 -11.46 -7.30 -27.89
CA LEU A 346 -10.81 -8.56 -28.19
C LEU A 346 -10.26 -9.19 -26.91
N MET A 347 -10.54 -10.48 -26.74
CA MET A 347 -9.93 -11.32 -25.74
C MET A 347 -8.98 -12.29 -26.45
N PRO A 348 -7.64 -12.12 -26.35
CA PRO A 348 -6.67 -13.03 -26.95
C PRO A 348 -6.77 -14.44 -26.35
N GLU A 349 -6.23 -15.44 -27.05
CA GLU A 349 -6.06 -16.76 -26.49
C GLU A 349 -5.09 -16.75 -25.29
N ALA A 350 -5.28 -17.69 -24.35
CA ALA A 350 -4.38 -17.85 -23.22
C ALA A 350 -2.95 -18.20 -23.69
N GLY A 351 -1.96 -17.54 -23.09
CA GLY A 351 -0.56 -17.72 -23.43
C GLY A 351 0.37 -17.41 -22.27
N ARG A 352 1.68 -17.27 -22.56
CA ARG A 352 2.72 -17.06 -21.53
C ARG A 352 3.40 -15.69 -21.58
N VAL A 353 3.00 -14.82 -22.52
CA VAL A 353 3.63 -13.51 -22.70
C VAL A 353 2.75 -12.45 -22.03
N GLY A 354 3.28 -11.77 -21.01
CA GLY A 354 2.68 -10.57 -20.45
C GLY A 354 3.02 -9.37 -21.33
N PHE A 355 2.08 -8.46 -21.49
CA PHE A 355 2.25 -7.26 -22.31
C PHE A 355 1.94 -6.00 -21.51
N PHE A 356 2.89 -5.10 -21.41
CA PHE A 356 2.77 -3.82 -20.74
C PHE A 356 2.95 -2.68 -21.75
N SER A 357 2.00 -1.75 -21.81
CA SER A 357 2.06 -0.60 -22.71
C SER A 357 1.72 0.69 -21.97
N GLN A 358 2.50 1.73 -22.18
CA GLN A 358 2.18 3.08 -21.73
C GLN A 358 1.18 3.76 -22.68
N SER A 359 1.26 3.47 -23.98
CA SER A 359 0.36 4.01 -25.00
C SER A 359 -0.86 3.10 -25.17
N GLY A 360 -2.05 3.62 -24.83
CA GLY A 360 -3.30 2.89 -25.02
C GLY A 360 -3.57 2.55 -26.49
N ALA A 361 -3.41 3.50 -27.41
CA ALA A 361 -3.65 3.27 -28.84
C ALA A 361 -2.70 2.21 -29.43
N LEU A 362 -1.41 2.26 -29.07
CA LEU A 362 -0.46 1.23 -29.47
C LEU A 362 -0.82 -0.13 -28.89
N GLY A 363 -1.23 -0.15 -27.62
CA GLY A 363 -1.66 -1.38 -26.95
C GLY A 363 -2.82 -2.07 -27.66
N VAL A 364 -3.86 -1.32 -28.03
CA VAL A 364 -5.00 -1.87 -28.78
C VAL A 364 -4.59 -2.38 -30.17
N ALA A 365 -3.78 -1.63 -30.89
CA ALA A 365 -3.28 -2.06 -32.20
C ALA A 365 -2.44 -3.34 -32.13
N LEU A 366 -1.66 -3.50 -31.06
CA LEU A 366 -0.89 -4.72 -30.82
C LEU A 366 -1.77 -5.88 -30.44
N LEU A 367 -2.80 -5.69 -29.58
CA LEU A 367 -3.76 -6.71 -29.25
C LEU A 367 -4.50 -7.22 -30.50
N ASP A 368 -4.96 -6.32 -31.37
CA ASP A 368 -5.58 -6.70 -32.65
C ASP A 368 -4.64 -7.56 -33.51
N ASN A 369 -3.36 -7.17 -33.60
CA ASN A 369 -2.36 -7.93 -34.36
C ASN A 369 -2.05 -9.30 -33.72
N ILE A 370 -2.00 -9.39 -32.39
CA ILE A 370 -1.80 -10.62 -31.62
C ILE A 370 -2.94 -11.59 -31.88
N VAL A 371 -4.20 -11.12 -31.78
CA VAL A 371 -5.38 -11.94 -32.04
C VAL A 371 -5.43 -12.43 -33.49
N ARG A 372 -5.20 -11.54 -34.48
CA ARG A 372 -5.19 -11.90 -35.90
C ARG A 372 -4.13 -12.95 -36.26
N ARG A 373 -3.04 -13.01 -35.49
CA ARG A 373 -1.96 -13.99 -35.68
C ARG A 373 -2.13 -15.26 -34.87
N GLY A 374 -3.19 -15.39 -34.07
CA GLY A 374 -3.43 -16.53 -33.21
C GLY A 374 -2.36 -16.67 -32.11
N LEU A 375 -1.80 -15.54 -31.66
CA LEU A 375 -0.80 -15.55 -30.58
C LEU A 375 -1.52 -15.41 -29.25
N GLY A 376 -1.15 -16.30 -28.30
CA GLY A 376 -1.66 -16.23 -26.93
C GLY A 376 -0.82 -15.28 -26.06
N ILE A 377 -1.50 -14.53 -25.19
CA ILE A 377 -0.86 -13.74 -24.12
C ILE A 377 -1.41 -14.16 -22.76
N SER A 378 -0.67 -13.90 -21.69
CA SER A 378 -1.18 -14.12 -20.32
C SER A 378 -1.96 -12.90 -19.81
N THR A 379 -1.37 -11.74 -19.97
CA THR A 379 -1.88 -10.49 -19.41
C THR A 379 -1.55 -9.31 -20.32
N PHE A 380 -2.39 -8.27 -20.27
CA PHE A 380 -2.11 -6.97 -20.85
C PHE A 380 -2.41 -5.88 -19.81
N VAL A 381 -1.53 -4.90 -19.68
CA VAL A 381 -1.72 -3.73 -18.82
C VAL A 381 -1.43 -2.45 -19.59
N SER A 382 -2.41 -1.57 -19.66
CA SER A 382 -2.22 -0.20 -20.16
C SER A 382 -1.94 0.75 -19.00
N ALA A 383 -0.68 1.16 -18.84
CA ALA A 383 -0.25 1.97 -17.70
C ALA A 383 -0.72 3.43 -17.74
N GLY A 384 -1.11 3.96 -18.92
CA GLY A 384 -1.45 5.38 -19.07
C GLY A 384 -0.32 6.30 -18.59
N ASN A 385 -0.62 7.24 -17.69
CA ASN A 385 0.35 8.18 -17.12
C ASN A 385 1.39 7.52 -16.20
N ARG A 386 1.22 6.24 -15.85
CA ARG A 386 2.17 5.45 -15.06
C ARG A 386 2.54 6.11 -13.72
N VAL A 387 1.54 6.44 -12.92
CA VAL A 387 1.73 7.19 -11.66
C VAL A 387 2.16 6.33 -10.48
N ASP A 388 1.88 5.01 -10.54
CA ASP A 388 2.16 4.04 -9.48
C ASP A 388 2.65 2.73 -10.11
N VAL A 389 1.76 1.88 -10.62
CA VAL A 389 2.17 0.61 -11.24
C VAL A 389 2.99 0.86 -12.51
N SER A 390 4.17 0.28 -12.56
CA SER A 390 5.16 0.40 -13.64
C SER A 390 5.58 -0.96 -14.19
N GLY A 391 6.35 -0.96 -15.28
CA GLY A 391 6.90 -2.22 -15.84
C GLY A 391 7.89 -2.94 -14.91
N ASN A 392 8.39 -2.28 -13.87
CA ASN A 392 9.27 -2.91 -12.89
C ASN A 392 8.50 -3.71 -11.84
N ASP A 393 7.20 -3.47 -11.69
CA ASP A 393 6.31 -4.14 -10.73
C ASP A 393 5.72 -5.44 -11.32
N LEU A 394 5.80 -5.61 -12.64
CA LEU A 394 5.35 -6.76 -13.42
C LEU A 394 6.52 -7.74 -13.68
#